data_2e7fd9cccc3648151ce3550b12186fdb
#
_entry.id   2e7fd9cccc3648151ce3550b12186fdb
#
_cell.length_a   1.000
_cell.length_b   1.000
_cell.length_c   1.000
_cell.angle_alpha   90.00
_cell.angle_beta   90.00
_cell.angle_gamma   90.00
#
_symmetry.space_group_name_H-M   'P 1'
#
loop_
_entity.id
_entity.type
_entity.pdbx_description
1 polymer ?
#
loop_
_entity_poly.entity_id
_entity_poly.type
_entity_poly.pdbx_seq_one_letter_code
_entity_poly.pdbx_strand_id
1 'polypeptide(L)'
;MKDHTSVDGAVSNVRVPLSVINAPSAFGGQPVQDALQGDLVIKDGKVVGMLPSSQPDIPARIVLPKFTEAHVHLDKCHTISRMEGVGGDLQAAIDAQAKDRLGWTTEDIRARASLGLDELVSSGCGTVRTHVDWGQPANHSAPSKAWPILCELKEEYRDKLTMQIAPLTGIEDLADLTTADRIARQIADKGGVLGSFVFDQTERESGIRNAFKMAEKHGLALDFHVDEGLEVGLDGLEIIAETAMSMDFQGPVLCGHACSLMNQSSIELDRLAEKLARARISVVSLPSANLYLQGRTEGTPDRRGLTRIRELQEAGVNMVIGTDNVRDAFCPLGRFDPRQTLALATLAAHLDPPFGRYLPMITTNARAALGLAPQTVDEAAIGDLIQFDANSTADLLGGVMAPRPLSAVFQGDSE
;
A
#
# COMPACT_ATOMS: atom_id res chain seq x y z
N MET A 1 -24.93 25.66 0.78
CA MET A 1 -24.51 25.79 -0.62
C MET A 1 -23.28 26.68 -0.60
N LYS A 2 -22.07 26.09 -0.70
CA LYS A 2 -20.84 26.87 -0.93
C LYS A 2 -20.81 27.11 -2.43
N ASP A 3 -20.73 28.37 -2.83
CA ASP A 3 -20.49 28.78 -4.23
C ASP A 3 -19.20 28.09 -4.71
N HIS A 4 -19.35 27.13 -5.64
CA HIS A 4 -18.25 26.63 -6.42
C HIS A 4 -17.94 27.70 -7.48
N THR A 5 -17.12 28.71 -7.10
CA THR A 5 -16.45 29.51 -8.12
C THR A 5 -15.65 28.56 -9.00
N SER A 6 -15.96 28.54 -10.30
CA SER A 6 -15.22 27.74 -11.28
C SER A 6 -13.74 28.17 -11.22
N VAL A 7 -12.87 27.22 -10.91
CA VAL A 7 -11.43 27.48 -10.79
C VAL A 7 -10.81 27.12 -12.13
N ASP A 8 -10.65 28.12 -12.98
CA ASP A 8 -10.04 27.99 -14.31
C ASP A 8 -8.68 28.68 -14.35
N GLY A 9 -7.68 28.04 -14.97
CA GLY A 9 -6.33 28.58 -15.07
C GLY A 9 -5.30 27.54 -15.49
N ALA A 10 -4.03 27.82 -15.20
CA ALA A 10 -2.95 26.88 -15.46
C ALA A 10 -1.89 26.92 -14.37
N VAL A 11 -1.27 25.76 -14.11
CA VAL A 11 -0.07 25.64 -13.28
C VAL A 11 1.14 25.59 -14.21
N SER A 12 2.02 26.60 -14.07
CA SER A 12 3.11 26.81 -15.02
C SER A 12 4.24 25.81 -14.83
N ASN A 13 4.82 25.41 -15.96
CA ASN A 13 6.03 24.60 -16.11
C ASN A 13 6.12 23.38 -15.18
N VAL A 14 5.17 22.46 -15.31
CA VAL A 14 5.17 21.20 -14.56
C VAL A 14 5.59 20.03 -15.43
N ARG A 15 6.05 18.96 -14.80
CA ARG A 15 6.29 17.64 -15.38
C ARG A 15 5.30 16.64 -14.83
N VAL A 16 4.67 15.90 -15.72
CA VAL A 16 3.78 14.79 -15.37
C VAL A 16 4.37 13.49 -15.93
N PRO A 17 4.80 12.53 -15.09
CA PRO A 17 5.31 11.25 -15.56
C PRO A 17 4.29 10.52 -16.44
N LEU A 18 4.75 9.93 -17.54
CA LEU A 18 3.89 9.24 -18.52
C LEU A 18 3.06 8.11 -17.88
N SER A 19 3.62 7.45 -16.88
CA SER A 19 2.99 6.30 -16.21
C SER A 19 1.75 6.65 -15.36
N VAL A 20 1.52 7.93 -15.08
CA VAL A 20 0.37 8.42 -14.32
C VAL A 20 -0.58 9.26 -15.18
N ILE A 21 -0.50 9.13 -16.50
CA ILE A 21 -1.40 9.71 -17.48
C ILE A 21 -2.10 8.56 -18.22
N ASN A 22 -3.42 8.56 -18.29
CA ASN A 22 -4.18 7.52 -18.97
C ASN A 22 -4.07 7.64 -20.52
N ALA A 23 -4.11 8.87 -21.05
CA ALA A 23 -4.06 9.15 -22.49
C ALA A 23 -2.93 10.13 -22.86
N PRO A 24 -1.63 9.73 -22.78
CA PRO A 24 -0.50 10.64 -22.96
C PRO A 24 -0.49 11.35 -24.33
N SER A 25 -0.90 10.68 -25.41
CA SER A 25 -0.94 11.25 -26.76
C SER A 25 -1.98 12.36 -26.94
N ALA A 26 -3.04 12.36 -26.12
CA ALA A 26 -4.11 13.37 -26.16
C ALA A 26 -3.91 14.46 -25.10
N PHE A 27 -3.03 14.24 -24.11
CA PHE A 27 -2.86 15.12 -22.96
C PHE A 27 -2.15 16.45 -23.31
N GLY A 28 -1.28 16.45 -24.31
CA GLY A 28 -0.47 17.61 -24.71
C GLY A 28 0.85 17.71 -23.94
N GLY A 29 1.51 18.88 -24.03
CA GLY A 29 2.84 19.08 -23.47
C GLY A 29 3.97 18.57 -24.38
N GLN A 30 5.21 18.71 -23.94
CA GLN A 30 6.41 18.28 -24.66
C GLN A 30 7.05 17.08 -23.95
N PRO A 31 7.41 16.00 -24.66
CA PRO A 31 8.12 14.87 -24.06
C PRO A 31 9.49 15.29 -23.52
N VAL A 32 9.76 14.98 -22.23
CA VAL A 32 11.03 15.19 -21.57
C VAL A 32 11.33 13.97 -20.70
N GLN A 33 12.30 13.16 -21.09
CA GLN A 33 12.61 11.88 -20.43
C GLN A 33 11.37 10.97 -20.36
N ASP A 34 10.93 10.60 -19.16
CA ASP A 34 9.77 9.75 -18.88
C ASP A 34 8.51 10.54 -18.49
N ALA A 35 8.43 11.84 -18.89
CA ALA A 35 7.36 12.76 -18.53
C ALA A 35 6.91 13.64 -19.71
N LEU A 36 5.75 14.25 -19.57
CA LEU A 36 5.33 15.42 -20.38
C LEU A 36 5.57 16.69 -19.56
N GLN A 37 6.10 17.75 -20.22
CA GLN A 37 6.36 19.04 -19.61
C GLN A 37 5.54 20.13 -20.29
N GLY A 38 5.02 21.05 -19.50
CA GLY A 38 4.25 22.21 -19.98
C GLY A 38 3.46 22.88 -18.87
N ASP A 39 2.50 23.71 -19.24
CA ASP A 39 1.55 24.33 -18.34
C ASP A 39 0.31 23.44 -18.22
N LEU A 40 0.01 22.98 -17.00
CA LEU A 40 -1.12 22.11 -16.72
C LEU A 40 -2.41 22.94 -16.70
N VAL A 41 -3.31 22.67 -17.63
CA VAL A 41 -4.57 23.42 -17.81
C VAL A 41 -5.66 22.85 -16.91
N ILE A 42 -6.29 23.75 -16.15
CA ILE A 42 -7.36 23.43 -15.21
C ILE A 42 -8.63 24.15 -15.66
N LYS A 43 -9.73 23.41 -15.74
CA LYS A 43 -11.07 23.92 -16.04
C LYS A 43 -12.07 23.27 -15.08
N ASP A 44 -12.94 24.08 -14.49
CA ASP A 44 -13.93 23.63 -13.51
C ASP A 44 -13.28 22.80 -12.37
N GLY A 45 -12.07 23.20 -11.95
CA GLY A 45 -11.30 22.51 -10.89
C GLY A 45 -10.73 21.15 -11.28
N LYS A 46 -10.73 20.78 -12.57
CA LYS A 46 -10.16 19.52 -13.10
C LYS A 46 -9.08 19.80 -14.13
N VAL A 47 -8.14 18.87 -14.21
CA VAL A 47 -7.11 18.88 -15.26
C VAL A 47 -7.76 18.47 -16.59
N VAL A 48 -7.55 19.30 -17.63
CA VAL A 48 -8.09 19.03 -18.97
C VAL A 48 -7.00 18.80 -20.01
N GLY A 49 -5.73 19.00 -19.67
CA GLY A 49 -4.60 18.79 -20.57
C GLY A 49 -3.40 19.66 -20.22
N MET A 50 -2.47 19.76 -21.15
CA MET A 50 -1.22 20.49 -20.99
C MET A 50 -0.93 21.33 -22.26
N LEU A 51 -0.52 22.57 -22.07
CA LEU A 51 -0.04 23.47 -23.14
C LEU A 51 1.49 23.60 -23.07
N PRO A 52 2.15 24.10 -24.15
CA PRO A 52 3.55 24.47 -24.06
C PRO A 52 3.78 25.46 -22.91
N SER A 53 4.92 25.33 -22.21
CA SER A 53 5.20 26.17 -21.04
C SER A 53 5.28 27.64 -21.42
N SER A 54 4.54 28.47 -20.67
CA SER A 54 4.61 29.93 -20.75
C SER A 54 5.84 30.50 -20.03
N GLN A 55 6.46 29.67 -19.14
CA GLN A 55 7.60 30.05 -18.33
C GLN A 55 8.69 28.95 -18.36
N PRO A 56 9.28 28.64 -19.52
CA PRO A 56 10.19 27.52 -19.68
C PRO A 56 11.51 27.68 -18.90
N ASP A 57 11.86 28.89 -18.52
CA ASP A 57 13.12 29.22 -17.81
C ASP A 57 13.04 28.94 -16.30
N ILE A 58 11.86 28.78 -15.72
CA ILE A 58 11.75 28.37 -14.31
C ILE A 58 11.94 26.85 -14.17
N PRO A 59 12.50 26.37 -13.04
CA PRO A 59 12.60 24.94 -12.82
C PRO A 59 11.22 24.27 -12.86
N ALA A 60 11.12 23.20 -13.63
CA ALA A 60 9.89 22.41 -13.68
C ALA A 60 9.68 21.68 -12.34
N ARG A 61 8.42 21.38 -12.02
CA ARG A 61 8.00 20.67 -10.81
C ARG A 61 7.21 19.42 -11.17
N ILE A 62 7.37 18.34 -10.43
CA ILE A 62 6.62 17.12 -10.71
C ILE A 62 5.23 17.20 -10.11
N VAL A 63 4.20 16.87 -10.89
CA VAL A 63 2.81 16.71 -10.45
C VAL A 63 2.41 15.24 -10.56
N LEU A 64 1.80 14.73 -9.50
CA LEU A 64 1.35 13.34 -9.36
C LEU A 64 -0.06 13.27 -8.76
N PRO A 65 -0.80 12.17 -8.97
CA PRO A 65 -1.93 11.84 -8.11
C PRO A 65 -1.44 11.67 -6.66
N LYS A 66 -2.30 11.93 -5.69
CA LYS A 66 -2.04 11.57 -4.30
C LYS A 66 -1.65 10.10 -4.20
N PHE A 67 -0.72 9.79 -3.31
CA PHE A 67 -0.27 8.42 -3.09
C PHE A 67 -1.38 7.57 -2.48
N THR A 68 -1.28 6.27 -2.73
CA THR A 68 -2.09 5.22 -2.11
C THR A 68 -1.15 4.29 -1.37
N GLU A 69 -1.31 4.24 -0.07
CA GLU A 69 -0.57 3.33 0.80
C GLU A 69 -1.43 2.07 1.04
N ALA A 70 -1.02 0.98 0.44
CA ALA A 70 -1.84 -0.23 0.41
C ALA A 70 -1.66 -1.14 1.62
N HIS A 71 -0.63 -0.91 2.46
CA HIS A 71 -0.31 -1.84 3.54
C HIS A 71 0.49 -1.17 4.66
N VAL A 72 -0.18 -0.90 5.78
CA VAL A 72 0.43 -0.38 7.02
C VAL A 72 -0.20 -1.01 8.25
N HIS A 73 0.45 -0.82 9.42
CA HIS A 73 -0.03 -1.24 10.73
C HIS A 73 -0.13 -0.05 11.69
N LEU A 74 -1.26 0.67 11.66
CA LEU A 74 -1.48 1.83 12.54
C LEU A 74 -1.76 1.42 14.00
N ASP A 75 -2.17 0.19 14.25
CA ASP A 75 -2.44 -0.32 15.58
C ASP A 75 -1.17 -0.50 16.44
N LYS A 76 -0.03 -0.78 15.81
CA LYS A 76 1.23 -1.10 16.51
C LYS A 76 2.38 -0.13 16.23
N CYS A 77 2.20 0.85 15.33
CA CYS A 77 3.26 1.81 14.98
C CYS A 77 3.73 2.67 16.16
N HIS A 78 4.94 3.23 16.05
CA HIS A 78 5.55 4.15 17.02
C HIS A 78 5.72 3.61 18.45
N THR A 79 5.91 2.30 18.60
CA THR A 79 6.10 1.64 19.91
C THR A 79 7.57 1.38 20.26
N ILE A 80 8.47 1.46 19.30
CA ILE A 80 9.88 1.08 19.44
C ILE A 80 10.61 1.75 20.62
N SER A 81 10.28 3.01 20.94
CA SER A 81 10.96 3.77 22.00
C SER A 81 10.76 3.21 23.41
N ARG A 82 9.75 2.37 23.60
CA ARG A 82 9.42 1.73 24.88
C ARG A 82 9.69 0.24 24.90
N MET A 83 10.10 -0.34 23.76
CA MET A 83 10.39 -1.76 23.64
C MET A 83 11.82 -2.09 24.01
N GLU A 84 12.01 -3.17 24.75
CA GLU A 84 13.33 -3.73 25.12
C GLU A 84 13.57 -5.02 24.34
N GLY A 85 14.84 -5.30 23.99
CA GLY A 85 15.24 -6.55 23.36
C GLY A 85 14.72 -6.73 21.93
N VAL A 86 14.39 -5.64 21.25
CA VAL A 86 14.01 -5.69 19.84
C VAL A 86 15.25 -5.94 18.98
N GLY A 87 15.09 -6.82 18.01
CA GLY A 87 16.13 -7.24 17.08
C GLY A 87 16.15 -8.78 17.03
N GLY A 88 15.80 -9.32 15.90
CA GLY A 88 15.63 -10.74 15.68
C GLY A 88 14.87 -10.99 14.39
N ASP A 89 14.40 -12.20 14.24
CA ASP A 89 13.55 -12.60 13.13
C ASP A 89 12.07 -12.22 13.36
N LEU A 90 11.21 -12.68 12.48
CA LEU A 90 9.77 -12.44 12.55
C LEU A 90 9.16 -12.94 13.87
N GLN A 91 9.57 -14.11 14.36
CA GLN A 91 9.04 -14.67 15.62
C GLN A 91 9.43 -13.79 16.82
N ALA A 92 10.68 -13.34 16.89
CA ALA A 92 11.12 -12.43 17.93
C ALA A 92 10.35 -11.09 17.92
N ALA A 93 10.01 -10.57 16.73
CA ALA A 93 9.18 -9.38 16.59
C ALA A 93 7.75 -9.60 17.08
N ILE A 94 7.14 -10.75 16.73
CA ILE A 94 5.81 -11.16 17.22
C ILE A 94 5.79 -11.23 18.75
N ASP A 95 6.78 -11.86 19.36
CA ASP A 95 6.87 -12.03 20.82
C ASP A 95 7.04 -10.66 21.52
N ALA A 96 7.90 -9.78 21.00
CA ALA A 96 8.09 -8.45 21.54
C ALA A 96 6.80 -7.62 21.43
N GLN A 97 6.10 -7.69 20.31
CA GLN A 97 4.83 -7.00 20.10
C GLN A 97 3.72 -7.54 21.01
N ALA A 98 3.63 -8.85 21.19
CA ALA A 98 2.67 -9.46 22.10
C ALA A 98 2.87 -8.99 23.55
N LYS A 99 4.12 -8.84 23.99
CA LYS A 99 4.47 -8.31 25.30
C LYS A 99 4.06 -6.85 25.47
N ASP A 100 4.36 -5.99 24.47
CA ASP A 100 4.00 -4.56 24.49
C ASP A 100 2.48 -4.36 24.49
N ARG A 101 1.75 -5.20 23.75
CA ARG A 101 0.27 -5.14 23.64
C ARG A 101 -0.43 -5.24 25.01
N LEU A 102 0.15 -5.89 26.00
CA LEU A 102 -0.44 -6.00 27.35
C LEU A 102 -0.63 -4.63 28.01
N GLY A 103 0.22 -3.66 27.67
CA GLY A 103 0.18 -2.29 28.20
C GLY A 103 -0.67 -1.31 27.37
N TRP A 104 -1.29 -1.72 26.26
CA TRP A 104 -2.01 -0.80 25.39
C TRP A 104 -3.31 -0.28 26.03
N THR A 105 -3.47 1.04 26.04
CA THR A 105 -4.72 1.73 26.36
C THR A 105 -5.35 2.32 25.11
N THR A 106 -6.62 2.73 25.23
CA THR A 106 -7.34 3.41 24.15
C THR A 106 -6.62 4.69 23.72
N GLU A 107 -6.15 5.47 24.71
CA GLU A 107 -5.44 6.74 24.50
C GLU A 107 -4.10 6.52 23.79
N ASP A 108 -3.35 5.50 24.20
CA ASP A 108 -2.07 5.12 23.56
C ASP A 108 -2.26 4.73 22.10
N ILE A 109 -3.19 3.82 21.81
CA ILE A 109 -3.47 3.37 20.44
C ILE A 109 -3.91 4.55 19.59
N ARG A 110 -4.84 5.38 20.08
CA ARG A 110 -5.35 6.55 19.35
C ARG A 110 -4.22 7.55 19.04
N ALA A 111 -3.39 7.89 20.03
CA ALA A 111 -2.29 8.83 19.84
C ALA A 111 -1.29 8.36 18.77
N ARG A 112 -0.88 7.09 18.82
CA ARG A 112 0.07 6.49 17.86
C ARG A 112 -0.52 6.39 16.45
N ALA A 113 -1.75 5.91 16.34
CA ALA A 113 -2.44 5.77 15.06
C ALA A 113 -2.70 7.15 14.41
N SER A 114 -3.08 8.17 15.19
CA SER A 114 -3.24 9.56 14.71
C SER A 114 -1.92 10.12 14.19
N LEU A 115 -0.79 9.89 14.91
CA LEU A 115 0.53 10.29 14.44
C LEU A 115 0.88 9.64 13.10
N GLY A 116 0.60 8.32 12.94
CA GLY A 116 0.80 7.61 11.68
C GLY A 116 -0.08 8.16 10.54
N LEU A 117 -1.35 8.48 10.82
CA LEU A 117 -2.25 9.10 9.84
C LEU A 117 -1.78 10.51 9.43
N ASP A 118 -1.27 11.30 10.36
CA ASP A 118 -0.70 12.63 10.05
C ASP A 118 0.59 12.50 9.21
N GLU A 119 1.43 11.50 9.46
CA GLU A 119 2.58 11.19 8.60
C GLU A 119 2.14 10.83 7.18
N LEU A 120 1.12 9.98 7.00
CA LEU A 120 0.54 9.63 5.70
C LEU A 120 0.02 10.86 4.95
N VAL A 121 -0.79 11.69 5.61
CA VAL A 121 -1.32 12.91 5.00
C VAL A 121 -0.18 13.86 4.59
N SER A 122 0.81 14.05 5.47
CA SER A 122 1.94 14.93 5.20
C SER A 122 2.88 14.42 4.11
N SER A 123 2.91 13.11 3.86
CA SER A 123 3.65 12.49 2.75
C SER A 123 2.93 12.56 1.40
N GLY A 124 1.66 13.02 1.39
CA GLY A 124 0.85 13.15 0.20
C GLY A 124 -0.08 11.97 -0.09
N CYS A 125 -0.34 11.11 0.89
CA CYS A 125 -1.33 10.05 0.74
C CYS A 125 -2.75 10.60 0.71
N GLY A 126 -3.56 10.09 -0.21
CA GLY A 126 -5.01 10.31 -0.28
C GLY A 126 -5.81 9.05 0.07
N THR A 127 -5.15 7.90 0.13
CA THR A 127 -5.78 6.61 0.44
C THR A 127 -4.81 5.75 1.24
N VAL A 128 -5.33 5.02 2.23
CA VAL A 128 -4.56 4.06 3.02
C VAL A 128 -5.39 2.80 3.32
N ARG A 129 -4.76 1.63 3.28
CA ARG A 129 -5.25 0.42 3.94
C ARG A 129 -4.37 0.12 5.14
N THR A 130 -4.98 0.09 6.33
CA THR A 130 -4.30 -0.34 7.54
C THR A 130 -4.76 -1.72 7.97
N HIS A 131 -3.81 -2.55 8.36
CA HIS A 131 -4.09 -3.81 9.03
C HIS A 131 -4.23 -3.57 10.53
N VAL A 132 -4.98 -4.42 11.19
CA VAL A 132 -5.16 -4.41 12.64
C VAL A 132 -5.21 -5.85 13.14
N ASP A 133 -4.33 -6.18 14.09
CA ASP A 133 -4.37 -7.51 14.68
C ASP A 133 -5.76 -7.81 15.26
N TRP A 134 -6.37 -8.88 14.76
CA TRP A 134 -7.66 -9.36 15.26
C TRP A 134 -7.43 -10.26 16.47
N GLY A 135 -8.46 -10.42 17.26
CA GLY A 135 -8.41 -11.31 18.40
C GLY A 135 -7.91 -10.65 19.68
N GLN A 136 -8.33 -11.28 20.77
CA GLN A 136 -7.91 -10.99 22.15
C GLN A 136 -7.20 -12.24 22.69
N PRO A 137 -6.24 -12.11 23.62
CA PRO A 137 -5.57 -13.27 24.20
C PRO A 137 -6.53 -14.31 24.80
N ALA A 138 -7.69 -13.87 25.30
CA ALA A 138 -8.73 -14.74 25.88
C ALA A 138 -9.81 -15.17 24.85
N ASN A 139 -9.87 -14.56 23.67
CA ASN A 139 -10.85 -14.89 22.64
C ASN A 139 -10.36 -14.39 21.26
N HIS A 140 -9.68 -15.26 20.54
CA HIS A 140 -9.11 -14.95 19.22
C HIS A 140 -10.15 -14.52 18.17
N SER A 141 -11.40 -14.86 18.37
CA SER A 141 -12.47 -14.50 17.42
C SER A 141 -13.20 -13.20 17.76
N ALA A 142 -12.81 -12.50 18.83
CA ALA A 142 -13.33 -11.18 19.18
C ALA A 142 -12.40 -10.06 18.66
N PRO A 143 -12.95 -8.89 18.26
CA PRO A 143 -12.14 -7.76 17.82
C PRO A 143 -11.13 -7.31 18.88
N SER A 144 -9.94 -6.90 18.45
CA SER A 144 -8.97 -6.26 19.33
C SER A 144 -9.44 -4.87 19.78
N LYS A 145 -8.80 -4.33 20.84
CA LYS A 145 -9.07 -2.94 21.31
C LYS A 145 -8.82 -1.88 20.22
N ALA A 146 -7.90 -2.15 19.29
CA ALA A 146 -7.56 -1.21 18.23
C ALA A 146 -8.64 -1.07 17.16
N TRP A 147 -9.44 -2.12 16.92
CA TRP A 147 -10.47 -2.12 15.88
C TRP A 147 -11.48 -0.96 15.99
N PRO A 148 -12.19 -0.77 17.12
CA PRO A 148 -13.13 0.34 17.23
C PRO A 148 -12.45 1.70 17.13
N ILE A 149 -11.22 1.85 17.67
CA ILE A 149 -10.47 3.10 17.63
C ILE A 149 -10.11 3.47 16.19
N LEU A 150 -9.64 2.50 15.39
CA LEU A 150 -9.35 2.73 13.97
C LEU A 150 -10.61 3.04 13.17
N CYS A 151 -11.75 2.43 13.50
CA CYS A 151 -13.05 2.77 12.88
C CYS A 151 -13.46 4.22 13.19
N GLU A 152 -13.23 4.72 14.41
CA GLU A 152 -13.47 6.11 14.76
C GLU A 152 -12.52 7.06 14.01
N LEU A 153 -11.23 6.75 13.98
CA LEU A 153 -10.23 7.53 13.25
C LEU A 153 -10.52 7.57 11.73
N LYS A 154 -11.03 6.50 11.15
CA LYS A 154 -11.49 6.49 9.74
C LYS A 154 -12.51 7.60 9.47
N GLU A 155 -13.48 7.80 10.36
CA GLU A 155 -14.48 8.86 10.23
C GLU A 155 -13.89 10.25 10.49
N GLU A 156 -12.99 10.40 11.48
CA GLU A 156 -12.34 11.67 11.79
C GLU A 156 -11.45 12.18 10.64
N TYR A 157 -10.77 11.26 9.93
CA TYR A 157 -9.85 11.60 8.84
C TYR A 157 -10.50 11.60 7.44
N ARG A 158 -11.80 11.30 7.31
CA ARG A 158 -12.49 11.12 6.00
C ARG A 158 -12.34 12.29 5.02
N ASP A 159 -12.17 13.52 5.52
CA ASP A 159 -11.98 14.72 4.70
C ASP A 159 -10.51 14.91 4.23
N LYS A 160 -9.57 14.15 4.81
CA LYS A 160 -8.14 14.20 4.51
C LYS A 160 -7.67 13.03 3.66
N LEU A 161 -8.15 11.82 3.96
CA LEU A 161 -7.81 10.60 3.25
C LEU A 161 -8.92 9.53 3.34
N THR A 162 -8.96 8.65 2.36
CA THR A 162 -9.81 7.46 2.36
C THR A 162 -9.09 6.33 3.10
N MET A 163 -9.71 5.76 4.14
CA MET A 163 -9.11 4.69 4.93
C MET A 163 -9.91 3.40 4.80
N GLN A 164 -9.22 2.32 4.45
CA GLN A 164 -9.71 0.94 4.54
C GLN A 164 -9.05 0.25 5.73
N ILE A 165 -9.78 -0.61 6.43
CA ILE A 165 -9.27 -1.35 7.58
C ILE A 165 -9.42 -2.84 7.31
N ALA A 166 -8.30 -3.58 7.38
CA ALA A 166 -8.22 -5.01 7.20
C ALA A 166 -7.85 -5.68 8.54
N PRO A 167 -8.80 -6.24 9.28
CA PRO A 167 -8.48 -7.07 10.43
C PRO A 167 -7.65 -8.27 10.02
N LEU A 168 -6.58 -8.53 10.75
CA LEU A 168 -5.65 -9.62 10.50
C LEU A 168 -5.99 -10.80 11.40
N THR A 169 -6.74 -11.77 10.85
CA THR A 169 -7.14 -13.00 11.55
C THR A 169 -6.14 -14.12 11.30
N GLY A 170 -6.07 -15.11 12.17
CA GLY A 170 -5.41 -16.37 11.85
C GLY A 170 -6.19 -17.12 10.77
N ILE A 171 -5.51 -17.70 9.80
CA ILE A 171 -6.20 -18.47 8.76
C ILE A 171 -6.93 -19.69 9.32
N GLU A 172 -6.43 -20.27 10.39
CA GLU A 172 -7.04 -21.38 11.13
C GLU A 172 -8.38 -20.98 11.78
N ASP A 173 -8.56 -19.72 12.17
CA ASP A 173 -9.83 -19.22 12.71
C ASP A 173 -10.93 -19.21 11.64
N LEU A 174 -10.54 -19.09 10.37
CA LEU A 174 -11.44 -19.15 9.22
C LEU A 174 -11.73 -20.57 8.73
N ALA A 175 -11.04 -21.59 9.24
CA ALA A 175 -11.28 -22.98 8.88
C ALA A 175 -12.67 -23.48 9.34
N ASP A 176 -13.19 -22.97 10.46
CA ASP A 176 -14.56 -23.20 10.91
C ASP A 176 -15.52 -22.20 10.25
N LEU A 177 -16.47 -22.69 9.46
CA LEU A 177 -17.41 -21.85 8.71
C LEU A 177 -18.26 -20.93 9.59
N THR A 178 -18.62 -21.37 10.79
CA THR A 178 -19.46 -20.57 11.71
C THR A 178 -18.67 -19.39 12.25
N THR A 179 -17.43 -19.63 12.62
CA THR A 179 -16.48 -18.61 13.08
C THR A 179 -16.14 -17.64 11.94
N ALA A 180 -15.84 -18.16 10.75
CA ALA A 180 -15.56 -17.37 9.55
C ALA A 180 -16.72 -16.44 9.20
N ASP A 181 -17.96 -16.95 9.18
CA ASP A 181 -19.17 -16.14 8.89
C ASP A 181 -19.38 -15.03 9.93
N ARG A 182 -19.18 -15.33 11.20
CA ARG A 182 -19.31 -14.35 12.27
C ARG A 182 -18.27 -13.24 12.15
N ILE A 183 -17.00 -13.59 11.90
CA ILE A 183 -15.91 -12.63 11.70
C ILE A 183 -16.19 -11.76 10.47
N ALA A 184 -16.50 -12.39 9.32
CA ALA A 184 -16.75 -11.68 8.07
C ALA A 184 -17.93 -10.71 8.18
N ARG A 185 -19.01 -11.08 8.88
CA ARG A 185 -20.16 -10.20 9.14
C ARG A 185 -19.76 -8.98 9.96
N GLN A 186 -18.99 -9.16 11.04
CA GLN A 186 -18.52 -8.05 11.88
C GLN A 186 -17.65 -7.06 11.08
N ILE A 187 -16.82 -7.58 10.17
CA ILE A 187 -15.98 -6.77 9.28
C ILE A 187 -16.84 -6.02 8.26
N ALA A 188 -17.80 -6.71 7.63
CA ALA A 188 -18.71 -6.13 6.64
C ALA A 188 -19.57 -5.00 7.23
N ASP A 189 -20.07 -5.17 8.45
CA ASP A 189 -20.86 -4.16 9.18
C ASP A 189 -20.12 -2.82 9.39
N LYS A 190 -18.79 -2.83 9.30
CA LYS A 190 -17.93 -1.64 9.40
C LYS A 190 -17.28 -1.23 8.07
N GLY A 191 -17.67 -1.85 6.96
CA GLY A 191 -17.08 -1.58 5.65
C GLY A 191 -15.57 -1.86 5.64
N GLY A 192 -15.17 -2.97 6.27
CA GLY A 192 -13.79 -3.44 6.32
C GLY A 192 -13.43 -4.39 5.18
N VAL A 193 -12.22 -4.94 5.24
CA VAL A 193 -11.65 -5.92 4.31
C VAL A 193 -11.35 -7.19 5.08
N LEU A 194 -11.65 -8.36 4.55
CA LEU A 194 -11.35 -9.62 5.23
C LEU A 194 -9.85 -9.93 5.08
N GLY A 195 -9.11 -9.73 6.17
CA GLY A 195 -7.67 -9.97 6.24
C GLY A 195 -7.31 -11.22 7.02
N SER A 196 -6.23 -11.89 6.62
CA SER A 196 -5.70 -13.05 7.32
C SER A 196 -4.19 -13.21 7.10
N PHE A 197 -3.50 -13.83 8.06
CA PHE A 197 -2.12 -14.26 7.89
C PHE A 197 -2.05 -15.76 7.60
N VAL A 198 -1.21 -16.13 6.61
CA VAL A 198 -1.08 -17.48 6.08
C VAL A 198 0.40 -17.88 6.08
N PHE A 199 0.72 -18.94 6.83
CA PHE A 199 2.01 -19.60 6.86
C PHE A 199 1.85 -21.09 6.55
N ASP A 200 2.42 -21.96 7.39
CA ASP A 200 2.37 -23.42 7.30
C ASP A 200 1.26 -24.08 8.17
N GLN A 201 0.25 -23.29 8.59
CA GLN A 201 -0.85 -23.81 9.40
C GLN A 201 -1.52 -25.02 8.72
N THR A 202 -1.83 -26.06 9.49
CA THR A 202 -2.45 -27.29 9.00
C THR A 202 -3.78 -27.02 8.28
N GLU A 203 -4.58 -26.08 8.79
CA GLU A 203 -5.90 -25.76 8.27
C GLU A 203 -5.90 -24.64 7.20
N ARG A 204 -4.71 -24.23 6.71
CA ARG A 204 -4.60 -23.08 5.79
C ARG A 204 -5.44 -23.22 4.52
N GLU A 205 -5.51 -24.43 3.94
CA GLU A 205 -6.28 -24.65 2.72
C GLU A 205 -7.79 -24.47 2.96
N SER A 206 -8.32 -25.03 4.04
CA SER A 206 -9.73 -24.87 4.41
C SER A 206 -10.04 -23.43 4.81
N GLY A 207 -9.16 -22.77 5.56
CA GLY A 207 -9.27 -21.37 5.95
C GLY A 207 -9.30 -20.43 4.73
N ILE A 208 -8.37 -20.59 3.79
CA ILE A 208 -8.34 -19.82 2.54
C ILE A 208 -9.64 -20.00 1.76
N ARG A 209 -10.06 -21.25 1.53
CA ARG A 209 -11.31 -21.54 0.82
C ARG A 209 -12.53 -20.89 1.46
N ASN A 210 -12.60 -20.93 2.80
CA ASN A 210 -13.68 -20.30 3.53
C ASN A 210 -13.58 -18.77 3.51
N ALA A 211 -12.39 -18.18 3.54
CA ALA A 211 -12.19 -16.74 3.36
C ALA A 211 -12.81 -16.26 2.04
N PHE A 212 -12.54 -16.95 0.93
CA PHE A 212 -13.15 -16.65 -0.37
C PHE A 212 -14.68 -16.77 -0.35
N LYS A 213 -15.24 -17.86 0.24
CA LYS A 213 -16.69 -18.03 0.38
C LYS A 213 -17.33 -16.89 1.19
N MET A 214 -16.68 -16.47 2.29
CA MET A 214 -17.17 -15.38 3.12
C MET A 214 -17.06 -14.04 2.42
N ALA A 215 -15.99 -13.82 1.65
CA ALA A 215 -15.85 -12.64 0.83
C ALA A 215 -16.96 -12.52 -0.23
N GLU A 216 -17.28 -13.59 -0.95
CA GLU A 216 -18.43 -13.61 -1.87
C GLU A 216 -19.76 -13.36 -1.15
N LYS A 217 -19.99 -14.06 -0.03
CA LYS A 217 -21.24 -13.96 0.73
C LYS A 217 -21.52 -12.56 1.27
N HIS A 218 -20.49 -11.85 1.73
CA HIS A 218 -20.58 -10.56 2.40
C HIS A 218 -20.11 -9.38 1.54
N GLY A 219 -19.69 -9.61 0.29
CA GLY A 219 -19.21 -8.57 -0.62
C GLY A 219 -17.90 -7.92 -0.16
N LEU A 220 -16.98 -8.70 0.41
CA LEU A 220 -15.72 -8.22 0.96
C LEU A 220 -14.55 -8.37 -0.05
N ALA A 221 -13.60 -7.45 -0.01
CA ALA A 221 -12.27 -7.70 -0.57
C ALA A 221 -11.47 -8.60 0.37
N LEU A 222 -10.44 -9.27 -0.17
CA LEU A 222 -9.51 -10.13 0.57
C LEU A 222 -8.12 -9.50 0.66
N ASP A 223 -7.46 -9.70 1.81
CA ASP A 223 -6.11 -9.24 2.06
C ASP A 223 -5.33 -10.26 2.89
N PHE A 224 -4.25 -10.79 2.35
CA PHE A 224 -3.48 -11.84 2.98
C PHE A 224 -2.04 -11.38 3.25
N HIS A 225 -1.58 -11.53 4.51
CA HIS A 225 -0.16 -11.64 4.81
C HIS A 225 0.22 -13.09 4.52
N VAL A 226 0.99 -13.34 3.48
CA VAL A 226 1.21 -14.70 3.00
C VAL A 226 2.68 -14.97 2.76
N ASP A 227 3.11 -16.13 3.21
CA ASP A 227 4.46 -16.67 2.97
C ASP A 227 5.55 -15.66 3.37
N GLU A 228 5.36 -15.00 4.51
CA GLU A 228 6.30 -14.02 5.08
C GLU A 228 7.45 -14.72 5.79
N GLY A 229 8.20 -15.53 5.06
CA GLY A 229 9.32 -16.30 5.57
C GLY A 229 10.19 -16.84 4.45
N LEU A 230 11.35 -17.40 4.82
CA LEU A 230 12.26 -18.09 3.92
C LEU A 230 12.28 -19.62 4.20
N GLU A 231 11.32 -20.11 4.96
CA GLU A 231 11.13 -21.52 5.23
C GLU A 231 10.73 -22.26 3.95
N VAL A 232 11.17 -23.51 3.85
CA VAL A 232 10.82 -24.37 2.72
C VAL A 232 9.40 -24.92 2.95
N GLY A 233 8.57 -24.91 1.91
CA GLY A 233 7.23 -25.48 1.96
C GLY A 233 6.11 -24.48 2.25
N LEU A 234 6.41 -23.18 2.34
CA LEU A 234 5.38 -22.15 2.31
C LEU A 234 4.73 -22.10 0.92
N ASP A 235 3.44 -22.39 0.85
CA ASP A 235 2.65 -22.57 -0.37
C ASP A 235 1.34 -21.77 -0.37
N GLY A 236 1.14 -20.91 0.63
CA GLY A 236 -0.08 -20.14 0.82
C GLY A 236 -0.46 -19.31 -0.39
N LEU A 237 0.51 -18.67 -1.04
CA LEU A 237 0.27 -17.86 -2.23
C LEU A 237 -0.23 -18.68 -3.42
N GLU A 238 0.29 -19.90 -3.62
CA GLU A 238 -0.19 -20.81 -4.65
C GLU A 238 -1.62 -21.29 -4.38
N ILE A 239 -1.93 -21.68 -3.13
CA ILE A 239 -3.29 -22.10 -2.72
C ILE A 239 -4.29 -20.94 -2.90
N ILE A 240 -3.92 -19.70 -2.57
CA ILE A 240 -4.77 -18.51 -2.79
C ILE A 240 -5.06 -18.34 -4.29
N ALA A 241 -4.04 -18.44 -5.16
CA ALA A 241 -4.21 -18.31 -6.60
C ALA A 241 -5.11 -19.40 -7.18
N GLU A 242 -4.91 -20.64 -6.78
CA GLU A 242 -5.72 -21.78 -7.23
C GLU A 242 -7.17 -21.69 -6.73
N THR A 243 -7.37 -21.25 -5.49
CA THR A 243 -8.71 -21.02 -4.91
C THR A 243 -9.44 -19.92 -5.67
N ALA A 244 -8.80 -18.76 -5.90
CA ALA A 244 -9.37 -17.66 -6.66
C ALA A 244 -9.81 -18.09 -8.06
N MET A 245 -8.96 -18.84 -8.77
CA MET A 245 -9.27 -19.35 -10.11
C MET A 245 -10.39 -20.41 -10.08
N SER A 246 -10.38 -21.33 -9.12
CA SER A 246 -11.36 -22.42 -9.05
C SER A 246 -12.77 -21.91 -8.71
N MET A 247 -12.85 -20.80 -7.97
CA MET A 247 -14.11 -20.15 -7.60
C MET A 247 -14.53 -19.04 -8.57
N ASP A 248 -13.70 -18.73 -9.59
CA ASP A 248 -13.88 -17.58 -10.49
C ASP A 248 -14.15 -16.28 -9.69
N PHE A 249 -13.38 -16.06 -8.61
CA PHE A 249 -13.59 -14.95 -7.69
C PHE A 249 -13.36 -13.60 -8.38
N GLN A 250 -14.33 -12.69 -8.28
CA GLN A 250 -14.31 -11.40 -8.99
C GLN A 250 -13.90 -10.21 -8.10
N GLY A 251 -13.84 -10.42 -6.80
CA GLY A 251 -13.46 -9.36 -5.84
C GLY A 251 -11.96 -9.06 -5.85
N PRO A 252 -11.54 -7.91 -5.29
CA PRO A 252 -10.11 -7.61 -5.11
C PRO A 252 -9.45 -8.58 -4.14
N VAL A 253 -8.24 -9.07 -4.51
CA VAL A 253 -7.37 -9.87 -3.65
C VAL A 253 -6.00 -9.23 -3.63
N LEU A 254 -5.49 -8.90 -2.44
CA LEU A 254 -4.15 -8.39 -2.21
C LEU A 254 -3.37 -9.39 -1.35
N CYS A 255 -2.16 -9.74 -1.79
CA CYS A 255 -1.25 -10.61 -1.06
C CYS A 255 0.01 -9.83 -0.68
N GLY A 256 0.31 -9.74 0.62
CA GLY A 256 1.50 -9.08 1.16
C GLY A 256 2.67 -10.04 1.33
N HIS A 257 3.89 -9.48 1.32
CA HIS A 257 5.18 -10.14 1.59
C HIS A 257 5.64 -11.10 0.49
N ALA A 258 5.10 -12.31 0.43
CA ALA A 258 5.53 -13.35 -0.51
C ALA A 258 7.05 -13.56 -0.53
N CYS A 259 7.69 -13.58 0.65
CA CYS A 259 9.13 -13.70 0.82
C CYS A 259 9.67 -15.06 0.37
N SER A 260 8.85 -16.11 0.53
CA SER A 260 9.19 -17.50 0.17
C SER A 260 9.52 -17.67 -1.32
N LEU A 261 9.05 -16.77 -2.18
CA LEU A 261 9.36 -16.77 -3.61
C LEU A 261 10.88 -16.72 -3.88
N MET A 262 11.69 -16.26 -2.91
CA MET A 262 13.15 -16.30 -2.98
C MET A 262 13.71 -17.73 -3.02
N ASN A 263 12.93 -18.72 -2.63
CA ASN A 263 13.34 -20.13 -2.61
C ASN A 263 13.00 -20.87 -3.89
N GLN A 264 12.11 -20.32 -4.72
CA GLN A 264 11.62 -20.99 -5.94
C GLN A 264 12.65 -20.92 -7.06
N SER A 265 12.72 -21.98 -7.85
CA SER A 265 13.43 -21.96 -9.13
C SER A 265 12.72 -21.00 -10.10
N SER A 266 13.41 -20.57 -11.16
CA SER A 266 12.80 -19.70 -12.18
C SER A 266 11.54 -20.33 -12.80
N ILE A 267 11.55 -21.63 -13.07
CA ILE A 267 10.41 -22.34 -13.66
C ILE A 267 9.19 -22.36 -12.73
N GLU A 268 9.40 -22.61 -11.43
CA GLU A 268 8.33 -22.62 -10.45
C GLU A 268 7.77 -21.22 -10.27
N LEU A 269 8.65 -20.20 -10.19
CA LEU A 269 8.29 -18.79 -10.06
C LEU A 269 7.47 -18.32 -11.27
N ASP A 270 7.92 -18.61 -12.50
CA ASP A 270 7.21 -18.23 -13.72
C ASP A 270 5.79 -18.82 -13.75
N ARG A 271 5.67 -20.12 -13.40
CA ARG A 271 4.38 -20.79 -13.32
C ARG A 271 3.43 -20.16 -12.30
N LEU A 272 3.94 -19.82 -11.11
CA LEU A 272 3.13 -19.19 -10.07
C LEU A 272 2.77 -17.75 -10.45
N ALA A 273 3.69 -16.99 -11.02
CA ALA A 273 3.44 -15.64 -11.50
C ALA A 273 2.33 -15.59 -12.57
N GLU A 274 2.34 -16.55 -13.50
CA GLU A 274 1.25 -16.70 -14.49
C GLU A 274 -0.11 -17.00 -13.81
N LYS A 275 -0.13 -17.89 -12.79
CA LYS A 275 -1.36 -18.16 -12.01
C LYS A 275 -1.88 -16.90 -11.34
N LEU A 276 -1.01 -16.12 -10.67
CA LEU A 276 -1.36 -14.88 -10.00
C LEU A 276 -1.94 -13.83 -10.96
N ALA A 277 -1.31 -13.65 -12.13
CA ALA A 277 -1.79 -12.75 -13.16
C ALA A 277 -3.18 -13.16 -13.69
N ARG A 278 -3.37 -14.45 -13.98
CA ARG A 278 -4.66 -15.00 -14.43
C ARG A 278 -5.75 -14.88 -13.37
N ALA A 279 -5.41 -15.09 -12.10
CA ALA A 279 -6.31 -14.91 -10.95
C ALA A 279 -6.57 -13.44 -10.61
N ARG A 280 -5.90 -12.49 -11.28
CA ARG A 280 -5.98 -11.05 -11.03
C ARG A 280 -5.63 -10.67 -9.58
N ILE A 281 -4.71 -11.42 -8.97
CA ILE A 281 -4.21 -11.15 -7.63
C ILE A 281 -3.17 -10.04 -7.71
N SER A 282 -3.31 -9.04 -6.83
CA SER A 282 -2.27 -8.03 -6.63
C SER A 282 -1.29 -8.51 -5.56
N VAL A 283 0.00 -8.17 -5.73
CA VAL A 283 1.03 -8.48 -4.74
C VAL A 283 1.67 -7.19 -4.25
N VAL A 284 1.74 -6.99 -2.93
CA VAL A 284 2.42 -5.86 -2.32
C VAL A 284 3.75 -6.31 -1.72
N SER A 285 4.83 -5.70 -2.19
CA SER A 285 6.16 -5.86 -1.61
C SER A 285 6.36 -4.86 -0.47
N LEU A 286 6.97 -5.31 0.60
CA LEU A 286 7.12 -4.61 1.87
C LEU A 286 8.60 -4.53 2.27
N PRO A 287 9.42 -3.78 1.50
CA PRO A 287 10.88 -3.88 1.59
C PRO A 287 11.43 -3.49 2.96
N SER A 288 10.82 -2.54 3.67
CA SER A 288 11.33 -2.09 4.97
C SER A 288 11.32 -3.20 6.01
N ALA A 289 10.18 -3.83 6.23
CA ALA A 289 10.02 -4.91 7.19
C ALA A 289 10.76 -6.18 6.72
N ASN A 290 10.59 -6.58 5.45
CA ASN A 290 11.19 -7.81 4.97
C ASN A 290 12.73 -7.77 4.97
N LEU A 291 13.35 -6.67 4.55
CA LEU A 291 14.82 -6.50 4.61
C LEU A 291 15.33 -6.48 6.06
N TYR A 292 14.53 -6.06 7.02
CA TYR A 292 14.92 -6.05 8.43
C TYR A 292 14.75 -7.42 9.10
N LEU A 293 13.64 -8.13 8.82
CA LEU A 293 13.27 -9.37 9.50
C LEU A 293 13.87 -10.63 8.87
N GLN A 294 13.90 -10.69 7.51
CA GLN A 294 14.19 -11.92 6.80
C GLN A 294 15.70 -12.18 6.64
N GLY A 295 16.06 -13.48 6.55
CA GLY A 295 17.41 -13.92 6.25
C GLY A 295 18.44 -13.57 7.32
N ARG A 296 18.04 -13.52 8.59
CA ARG A 296 18.93 -13.25 9.73
C ARG A 296 20.06 -14.26 9.84
N THR A 297 21.29 -13.77 9.97
CA THR A 297 22.51 -14.56 10.17
C THR A 297 23.41 -13.83 11.17
N GLU A 298 24.49 -14.51 11.66
CA GLU A 298 25.52 -13.86 12.50
C GLU A 298 26.33 -12.78 11.74
N GLY A 299 26.40 -12.89 10.39
CA GLY A 299 27.06 -11.93 9.53
C GLY A 299 26.08 -10.99 8.83
N THR A 300 26.57 -10.27 7.83
CA THR A 300 25.74 -9.49 6.92
C THR A 300 24.86 -10.43 6.08
N PRO A 301 23.54 -10.31 6.12
CA PRO A 301 22.65 -11.23 5.40
C PRO A 301 22.77 -11.06 3.88
N ASP A 302 22.78 -12.18 3.17
CA ASP A 302 22.79 -12.26 1.70
C ASP A 302 21.39 -12.57 1.13
N ARG A 303 20.58 -13.39 1.85
CA ARG A 303 19.19 -13.68 1.51
C ARG A 303 18.28 -12.76 2.31
N ARG A 304 17.63 -11.82 1.63
CA ARG A 304 16.96 -10.70 2.28
C ARG A 304 15.43 -10.79 2.29
N GLY A 305 14.83 -11.84 1.71
CA GLY A 305 13.38 -12.05 1.70
C GLY A 305 12.57 -10.99 0.96
N LEU A 306 13.18 -10.26 0.04
CA LEU A 306 12.47 -9.31 -0.79
C LEU A 306 11.59 -10.05 -1.80
N THR A 307 10.34 -9.61 -1.95
CA THR A 307 9.41 -10.11 -2.98
C THR A 307 10.05 -10.06 -4.37
N ARG A 308 9.76 -11.04 -5.20
CA ARG A 308 10.25 -11.15 -6.61
C ARG A 308 9.56 -10.11 -7.53
N ILE A 309 9.79 -8.81 -7.26
CA ILE A 309 9.09 -7.68 -7.89
C ILE A 309 9.20 -7.71 -9.41
N ARG A 310 10.41 -7.93 -9.95
CA ARG A 310 10.68 -7.86 -11.39
C ARG A 310 9.97 -8.99 -12.13
N GLU A 311 10.15 -10.20 -11.65
CA GLU A 311 9.58 -11.41 -12.25
C GLU A 311 8.05 -11.38 -12.23
N LEU A 312 7.45 -10.97 -11.11
CA LEU A 312 5.99 -10.83 -11.00
C LEU A 312 5.46 -9.72 -11.92
N GLN A 313 6.16 -8.58 -12.02
CA GLN A 313 5.79 -7.49 -12.92
C GLN A 313 5.90 -7.92 -14.39
N GLU A 314 6.95 -8.64 -14.78
CA GLU A 314 7.14 -9.17 -16.14
C GLU A 314 6.03 -10.15 -16.53
N ALA A 315 5.52 -10.93 -15.58
CA ALA A 315 4.37 -11.84 -15.80
C ALA A 315 3.00 -11.12 -15.82
N GLY A 316 2.96 -9.80 -15.60
CA GLY A 316 1.73 -9.00 -15.61
C GLY A 316 0.95 -8.99 -14.30
N VAL A 317 1.55 -9.42 -13.19
CA VAL A 317 0.97 -9.29 -11.85
C VAL A 317 0.90 -7.80 -11.48
N ASN A 318 -0.20 -7.36 -10.91
CA ASN A 318 -0.35 -6.00 -10.39
C ASN A 318 0.53 -5.82 -9.15
N MET A 319 1.73 -5.25 -9.34
CA MET A 319 2.70 -5.02 -8.27
C MET A 319 2.44 -3.70 -7.56
N VAL A 320 2.54 -3.75 -6.23
CA VAL A 320 2.38 -2.63 -5.31
C VAL A 320 3.58 -2.57 -4.35
N ILE A 321 3.91 -1.38 -3.88
CA ILE A 321 4.89 -1.16 -2.80
C ILE A 321 4.13 -0.57 -1.62
N GLY A 322 4.35 -1.13 -0.42
CA GLY A 322 3.78 -0.66 0.84
C GLY A 322 4.84 -0.43 1.91
N THR A 323 4.54 0.46 2.84
CA THR A 323 5.47 0.85 3.91
C THR A 323 5.54 -0.21 5.01
N ASP A 324 4.42 -0.86 5.29
CA ASP A 324 4.27 -1.85 6.34
C ASP A 324 4.43 -1.25 7.76
N ASN A 325 5.26 -1.86 8.59
CA ASN A 325 5.54 -1.46 9.95
C ASN A 325 6.47 -0.24 10.03
N VAL A 326 6.21 0.64 10.99
CA VAL A 326 7.00 1.84 11.24
C VAL A 326 7.25 2.02 12.73
N ARG A 327 8.53 2.02 13.12
CA ARG A 327 9.00 2.27 14.50
C ARG A 327 8.32 1.36 15.53
N ASP A 328 8.30 0.07 15.23
CA ASP A 328 7.80 -0.99 16.12
C ASP A 328 8.77 -2.18 16.13
N ALA A 329 8.33 -3.33 16.64
CA ALA A 329 9.17 -4.53 16.72
C ALA A 329 9.54 -5.12 15.35
N PHE A 330 8.69 -4.93 14.31
CA PHE A 330 8.88 -5.50 12.98
C PHE A 330 9.77 -4.61 12.10
N CYS A 331 9.72 -3.29 12.30
CA CYS A 331 10.62 -2.34 11.63
C CYS A 331 10.92 -1.15 12.56
N PRO A 332 12.13 -1.08 13.16
CA PRO A 332 12.43 -0.08 14.19
C PRO A 332 12.65 1.34 13.64
N LEU A 333 12.69 1.50 12.34
CA LEU A 333 12.97 2.75 11.65
C LEU A 333 11.81 3.15 10.72
N GLY A 334 12.00 4.26 10.00
CA GLY A 334 11.11 4.69 8.93
C GLY A 334 10.04 5.69 9.37
N ARG A 335 9.20 5.99 8.43
CA ARG A 335 7.98 6.78 8.55
C ARG A 335 7.01 6.32 7.47
N PHE A 336 5.73 6.67 7.60
CA PHE A 336 4.74 6.38 6.58
C PHE A 336 4.88 7.33 5.37
N ASP A 337 5.74 6.94 4.42
CA ASP A 337 6.00 7.68 3.18
C ASP A 337 6.21 6.69 2.01
N PRO A 338 5.18 6.43 1.19
CA PRO A 338 5.26 5.48 0.08
C PRO A 338 6.39 5.78 -0.92
N ARG A 339 6.72 7.06 -1.10
CA ARG A 339 7.80 7.49 -1.98
C ARG A 339 9.17 7.02 -1.48
N GLN A 340 9.44 7.16 -0.17
CA GLN A 340 10.68 6.67 0.43
C GLN A 340 10.77 5.15 0.37
N THR A 341 9.65 4.46 0.56
CA THR A 341 9.57 3.00 0.44
C THR A 341 9.81 2.54 -1.00
N LEU A 342 9.26 3.24 -1.99
CA LEU A 342 9.55 2.99 -3.40
C LEU A 342 11.03 3.22 -3.72
N ALA A 343 11.66 4.26 -3.18
CA ALA A 343 13.10 4.50 -3.35
C ALA A 343 13.94 3.35 -2.79
N LEU A 344 13.58 2.83 -1.60
CA LEU A 344 14.23 1.65 -1.02
C LEU A 344 14.04 0.42 -1.90
N ALA A 345 12.80 0.15 -2.36
CA ALA A 345 12.52 -0.97 -3.26
C ALA A 345 13.32 -0.87 -4.57
N THR A 346 13.43 0.34 -5.12
CA THR A 346 14.20 0.61 -6.34
C THR A 346 15.66 0.16 -6.21
N LEU A 347 16.30 0.49 -5.10
CA LEU A 347 17.68 0.07 -4.83
C LEU A 347 17.78 -1.42 -4.51
N ALA A 348 16.87 -1.94 -3.67
CA ALA A 348 16.93 -3.32 -3.19
C ALA A 348 16.60 -4.36 -4.28
N ALA A 349 15.69 -4.05 -5.20
CA ALA A 349 15.27 -4.94 -6.28
C ALA A 349 15.92 -4.62 -7.64
N HIS A 350 16.91 -3.69 -7.68
CA HIS A 350 17.57 -3.24 -8.90
C HIS A 350 16.54 -2.80 -9.98
N LEU A 351 15.64 -1.91 -9.59
CA LEU A 351 14.67 -1.33 -10.51
C LEU A 351 15.34 -0.17 -11.25
N ASP A 352 15.75 -0.42 -12.48
CA ASP A 352 16.54 0.52 -13.27
C ASP A 352 15.72 1.69 -13.83
N PRO A 353 16.35 2.86 -14.13
CA PRO A 353 15.64 3.98 -14.74
C PRO A 353 15.07 3.62 -16.13
N PRO A 354 14.03 4.33 -16.59
CA PRO A 354 13.43 5.53 -16.01
C PRO A 354 12.51 5.20 -14.82
N PHE A 355 12.69 5.93 -13.71
CA PHE A 355 12.02 5.59 -12.44
C PHE A 355 10.53 5.91 -12.43
N GLY A 356 10.06 6.79 -13.29
CA GLY A 356 8.64 7.13 -13.40
C GLY A 356 7.75 5.93 -13.68
N ARG A 357 8.25 4.89 -14.36
CA ARG A 357 7.49 3.67 -14.65
C ARG A 357 7.08 2.87 -13.40
N TYR A 358 7.68 3.14 -12.24
CA TYR A 358 7.37 2.46 -10.98
C TYR A 358 6.40 3.26 -10.09
N LEU A 359 6.11 4.52 -10.41
CA LEU A 359 5.15 5.34 -9.66
C LEU A 359 3.74 4.73 -9.57
N PRO A 360 3.25 3.98 -10.57
CA PRO A 360 2.00 3.23 -10.43
C PRO A 360 1.94 2.32 -9.19
N MET A 361 3.06 1.76 -8.74
CA MET A 361 3.11 0.87 -7.57
C MET A 361 2.70 1.57 -6.26
N ILE A 362 2.74 2.89 -6.20
CA ILE A 362 2.30 3.71 -5.05
C ILE A 362 1.15 4.67 -5.42
N THR A 363 0.58 4.54 -6.62
CA THR A 363 -0.55 5.35 -7.11
C THR A 363 -1.62 4.48 -7.74
N THR A 364 -1.67 4.36 -9.06
CA THR A 364 -2.74 3.68 -9.81
C THR A 364 -2.83 2.18 -9.54
N ASN A 365 -1.70 1.46 -9.50
CA ASN A 365 -1.67 0.03 -9.18
C ASN A 365 -2.13 -0.23 -7.74
N ALA A 366 -1.65 0.59 -6.80
CA ALA A 366 -2.06 0.49 -5.40
C ALA A 366 -3.57 0.72 -5.24
N ARG A 367 -4.15 1.71 -5.94
CA ARG A 367 -5.61 1.91 -5.94
C ARG A 367 -6.36 0.70 -6.50
N ALA A 368 -5.91 0.15 -7.62
CA ALA A 368 -6.50 -1.04 -8.23
C ALA A 368 -6.46 -2.25 -7.28
N ALA A 369 -5.33 -2.45 -6.56
CA ALA A 369 -5.19 -3.49 -5.56
C ALA A 369 -6.18 -3.34 -4.39
N LEU A 370 -6.53 -2.10 -4.04
CA LEU A 370 -7.53 -1.79 -3.01
C LEU A 370 -8.98 -1.87 -3.53
N GLY A 371 -9.20 -2.23 -4.80
CA GLY A 371 -10.53 -2.26 -5.42
C GLY A 371 -11.10 -0.88 -5.74
N LEU A 372 -10.25 0.14 -5.83
CA LEU A 372 -10.64 1.52 -6.14
C LEU A 372 -10.34 1.84 -7.60
N ALA A 373 -11.12 2.76 -8.19
CA ALA A 373 -10.87 3.23 -9.55
C ALA A 373 -9.46 3.83 -9.66
N PRO A 374 -8.72 3.58 -10.74
CA PRO A 374 -7.46 4.24 -11.02
C PRO A 374 -7.63 5.77 -10.99
N GLN A 375 -6.61 6.46 -10.49
CA GLN A 375 -6.57 7.91 -10.47
C GLN A 375 -5.30 8.37 -11.18
N THR A 376 -5.47 8.96 -12.34
CA THR A 376 -4.40 9.53 -13.17
C THR A 376 -4.47 11.05 -13.13
N VAL A 377 -3.46 11.75 -13.66
CA VAL A 377 -3.45 13.23 -13.65
C VAL A 377 -4.47 13.80 -14.61
N ASP A 378 -4.64 13.17 -15.78
CA ASP A 378 -5.67 13.54 -16.74
C ASP A 378 -7.06 13.31 -16.14
N GLU A 379 -7.91 14.33 -16.22
CA GLU A 379 -9.26 14.37 -15.65
C GLU A 379 -9.35 14.42 -14.10
N ALA A 380 -8.22 14.45 -13.40
CA ALA A 380 -8.22 14.53 -11.94
C ALA A 380 -8.72 15.90 -11.44
N ALA A 381 -9.43 15.90 -10.32
CA ALA A 381 -9.66 17.10 -9.55
C ALA A 381 -8.33 17.61 -8.96
N ILE A 382 -8.11 18.93 -8.94
CA ILE A 382 -6.87 19.52 -8.39
C ILE A 382 -6.64 19.17 -6.92
N GLY A 383 -7.71 18.89 -6.17
CA GLY A 383 -7.64 18.41 -4.78
C GLY A 383 -7.06 17.02 -4.61
N ASP A 384 -7.01 16.22 -5.69
CA ASP A 384 -6.47 14.87 -5.72
C ASP A 384 -5.02 14.80 -6.21
N LEU A 385 -4.42 15.95 -6.47
CA LEU A 385 -3.07 16.07 -7.00
C LEU A 385 -2.12 16.71 -5.99
N ILE A 386 -0.85 16.30 -6.08
CA ILE A 386 0.27 16.82 -5.29
C ILE A 386 1.41 17.24 -6.20
N GLN A 387 2.15 18.25 -5.77
CA GLN A 387 3.31 18.80 -6.48
C GLN A 387 4.57 18.65 -5.61
N PHE A 388 5.69 18.33 -6.26
CA PHE A 388 7.02 18.27 -5.65
C PHE A 388 7.99 19.23 -6.34
N ASP A 389 8.87 19.84 -5.55
CA ASP A 389 10.00 20.63 -6.08
C ASP A 389 11.13 19.68 -6.54
N ALA A 390 10.86 18.93 -7.61
CA ALA A 390 11.75 17.96 -8.23
C ALA A 390 11.75 18.14 -9.74
N ASN A 391 12.92 18.02 -10.38
CA ASN A 391 13.08 18.19 -11.82
C ASN A 391 13.02 16.86 -12.59
N SER A 392 13.15 15.74 -11.92
CA SER A 392 13.13 14.40 -12.50
C SER A 392 12.54 13.39 -11.54
N THR A 393 12.16 12.22 -12.05
CA THR A 393 11.71 11.09 -11.20
C THR A 393 12.84 10.57 -10.30
N ALA A 394 14.10 10.74 -10.70
CA ALA A 394 15.24 10.44 -9.84
C ALA A 394 15.35 11.43 -8.66
N ASP A 395 15.19 12.74 -8.90
CA ASP A 395 15.16 13.75 -7.83
C ASP A 395 13.97 13.53 -6.89
N LEU A 396 12.81 13.16 -7.46
CA LEU A 396 11.62 12.83 -6.67
C LEU A 396 11.90 11.70 -5.68
N LEU A 397 12.48 10.59 -6.12
CA LEU A 397 12.75 9.44 -5.27
C LEU A 397 13.93 9.65 -4.32
N GLY A 398 14.99 10.35 -4.78
CA GLY A 398 16.19 10.62 -3.99
C GLY A 398 16.08 11.81 -3.02
N GLY A 399 15.08 12.67 -3.21
CA GLY A 399 14.94 13.91 -2.44
C GLY A 399 14.19 13.74 -1.11
N VAL A 400 14.36 14.73 -0.24
CA VAL A 400 13.69 14.82 1.07
C VAL A 400 12.55 15.83 1.10
N MET A 401 12.12 16.31 -0.06
CA MET A 401 11.09 17.34 -0.19
C MET A 401 9.71 16.84 0.23
N ALA A 402 8.93 17.71 0.86
CA ALA A 402 7.52 17.44 1.15
C ALA A 402 6.65 17.78 -0.07
N PRO A 403 5.55 17.05 -0.30
CA PRO A 403 4.57 17.41 -1.30
C PRO A 403 3.79 18.66 -0.89
N ARG A 404 3.31 19.40 -1.90
CA ARG A 404 2.32 20.46 -1.71
C ARG A 404 1.02 20.05 -2.42
N PRO A 405 -0.16 20.18 -1.79
CA PRO A 405 -1.43 20.00 -2.50
C PRO A 405 -1.50 20.96 -3.71
N LEU A 406 -1.84 20.43 -4.89
CA LEU A 406 -1.89 21.26 -6.09
C LEU A 406 -2.95 22.38 -5.97
N SER A 407 -4.04 22.12 -5.24
CA SER A 407 -5.06 23.12 -4.94
C SER A 407 -4.55 24.33 -4.15
N ALA A 408 -3.57 24.13 -3.26
CA ALA A 408 -2.95 25.22 -2.50
C ALA A 408 -1.98 26.05 -3.37
N VAL A 409 -1.26 25.39 -4.30
CA VAL A 409 -0.37 26.06 -5.25
C VAL A 409 -1.17 26.92 -6.21
N PHE A 410 -2.25 26.38 -6.74
CA PHE A 410 -3.12 27.05 -7.71
C PHE A 410 -3.80 28.31 -7.14
N GLN A 411 -4.13 28.33 -5.86
CA GLN A 411 -4.69 29.51 -5.18
C GLN A 411 -3.66 30.61 -4.93
N GLY A 412 -2.39 30.23 -4.69
CA GLY A 412 -1.28 31.17 -4.45
C GLY A 412 -0.76 31.88 -5.72
N ASP A 413 -0.92 31.27 -6.89
CA ASP A 413 -0.52 31.88 -8.17
C ASP A 413 -1.60 32.86 -8.71
N SER A 414 -2.74 32.99 -8.03
CA SER A 414 -3.87 33.84 -8.40
C SER A 414 -3.89 35.20 -7.65
N GLU A 415 -2.96 35.43 -6.72
CA GLU A 415 -2.73 36.70 -6.03
C GLU A 415 -1.46 37.39 -6.57
#